data_72e1afa83ceac7a18bafc99d3a4edee8
#
_entry.id   72e1afa83ceac7a18bafc99d3a4edee8
#
_cell.length_a   1.000
_cell.length_b   1.000
_cell.length_c   1.000
_cell.angle_alpha   90.00
_cell.angle_beta   90.00
_cell.angle_gamma   90.00
#
_symmetry.space_group_name_H-M   'P 1'
#
loop_
_entity.id
_entity.type
_entity.pdbx_description
1 polymer ?
#
loop_
_entity_poly.entity_id
_entity_poly.type
_entity_poly.pdbx_seq_one_letter_code
_entity_poly.pdbx_strand_id
1 'polypeptide(L)'
;MMKTFLLSASATLLMAGTAIAQTSHGIAAVVNDDIVTTHDLRQRTLFMVATTGIERTEEAIARAQQQALRNLVDEHIQIQESEKYEQTISDQEINQNVAQLIGRNGLDPNEVVQRLASAGVSIETLRDQVRSEIAWQRIINGLYGSRIRISDAQIDETLNRLTANASKPNYRVAEIYIEATEDIGGIEGAMQGAEAMVQQVADGAPFPLLAQQFSSSPTAAKGGDMGWVREGELRPEIDQVIQQMEKGNLSKPIQVPGGVYVIALLDKKISEADTLYKLKQVRMDSEDAAVAKSKLIALKDTLTSCDTLKDDIEAIEGVEQADMGEIKSSDLTDEVLAVLSSTDVGTLGDPIERPGGAVSIMVCSREASGSDIPTRDAIENRLMDQQLAQASKRHLRDLRRSATVVVR
;
A
#
# COMPACT_ATOMS: atom_id res chain seq x y z
N MET A 1 -94.39 -2.24 -48.70
CA MET A 1 -93.12 -1.91 -49.42
C MET A 1 -92.19 -1.24 -48.42
N MET A 2 -91.26 -2.01 -47.87
CA MET A 2 -90.39 -1.55 -46.81
C MET A 2 -88.96 -1.72 -47.30
N LYS A 3 -88.23 -0.65 -47.49
CA LYS A 3 -86.83 -0.65 -47.91
C LYS A 3 -85.91 -0.71 -46.64
N THR A 4 -85.23 -1.78 -46.52
CA THR A 4 -84.20 -1.98 -45.52
C THR A 4 -82.89 -1.31 -45.91
N PHE A 5 -82.38 -0.41 -45.06
CA PHE A 5 -81.07 0.23 -45.21
C PHE A 5 -80.10 -0.61 -44.38
N LEU A 6 -79.07 -1.17 -45.04
CA LEU A 6 -77.90 -1.81 -44.40
C LEU A 6 -76.82 -0.75 -44.14
N LEU A 7 -76.51 -0.49 -42.88
CA LEU A 7 -75.37 0.31 -42.50
C LEU A 7 -74.17 -0.62 -42.38
N SER A 8 -73.19 -0.38 -43.23
CA SER A 8 -71.83 -1.02 -43.09
C SER A 8 -70.96 -0.21 -42.12
N ALA A 9 -70.67 -0.75 -41.01
CA ALA A 9 -69.69 -0.20 -40.04
C ALA A 9 -68.28 -0.68 -40.39
N SER A 10 -67.46 0.22 -40.98
CA SER A 10 -66.01 -0.06 -41.19
C SER A 10 -65.26 0.16 -39.89
N ALA A 11 -64.75 -0.93 -39.27
CA ALA A 11 -63.89 -0.88 -38.11
C ALA A 11 -62.45 -0.62 -38.58
N THR A 12 -61.96 0.59 -38.40
CA THR A 12 -60.53 0.97 -38.61
C THR A 12 -59.73 0.52 -37.40
N LEU A 13 -58.94 -0.55 -37.58
CA LEU A 13 -58.02 -1.09 -36.58
C LEU A 13 -56.76 -0.21 -36.54
N LEU A 14 -56.67 0.69 -35.55
CA LEU A 14 -55.43 1.45 -35.26
C LEU A 14 -54.39 0.48 -34.68
N MET A 15 -53.42 0.08 -35.52
CA MET A 15 -52.19 -0.54 -35.01
C MET A 15 -51.36 0.54 -34.34
N ALA A 16 -51.44 0.62 -33.02
CA ALA A 16 -50.46 1.33 -32.20
C ALA A 16 -49.14 0.55 -32.25
N GLY A 17 -48.27 0.95 -33.17
CA GLY A 17 -46.86 0.48 -33.18
C GLY A 17 -46.21 0.91 -31.87
N THR A 18 -45.93 -0.05 -30.98
CA THR A 18 -45.01 0.15 -29.86
C THR A 18 -43.66 0.48 -30.46
N ALA A 19 -43.29 1.75 -30.46
CA ALA A 19 -41.93 2.18 -30.71
C ALA A 19 -41.08 1.55 -29.58
N ILE A 20 -40.41 0.44 -29.89
CA ILE A 20 -39.30 -0.08 -29.07
C ILE A 20 -38.26 1.03 -29.15
N ALA A 21 -38.13 1.81 -28.08
CA ALA A 21 -37.03 2.76 -27.93
C ALA A 21 -35.73 1.91 -27.96
N GLN A 22 -35.13 1.83 -29.14
CA GLN A 22 -33.77 1.38 -29.29
C GLN A 22 -32.95 2.36 -28.47
N THR A 23 -32.45 1.91 -27.30
CA THR A 23 -31.41 2.62 -26.59
C THR A 23 -30.20 2.66 -27.52
N SER A 24 -30.06 3.79 -28.24
CA SER A 24 -28.91 4.02 -29.09
C SER A 24 -27.68 4.01 -28.20
N HIS A 25 -26.87 2.93 -28.30
CA HIS A 25 -25.57 2.87 -27.64
C HIS A 25 -24.69 3.90 -28.36
N GLY A 26 -24.56 5.09 -27.76
CA GLY A 26 -23.65 6.13 -28.22
C GLY A 26 -22.20 5.74 -27.88
N ILE A 27 -21.27 6.45 -28.50
CA ILE A 27 -19.84 6.37 -28.19
C ILE A 27 -19.55 7.38 -27.08
N ALA A 28 -18.99 6.95 -25.96
CA ALA A 28 -18.50 7.81 -24.87
C ALA A 28 -17.04 8.22 -25.09
N ALA A 29 -16.21 7.28 -25.55
CA ALA A 29 -14.84 7.55 -25.95
C ALA A 29 -14.36 6.54 -27.01
N VAL A 30 -13.32 6.90 -27.74
CA VAL A 30 -12.54 6.00 -28.59
C VAL A 30 -11.13 5.96 -28.05
N VAL A 31 -10.61 4.76 -27.81
CA VAL A 31 -9.27 4.50 -27.28
C VAL A 31 -8.49 3.69 -28.31
N ASN A 32 -7.64 4.36 -29.08
CA ASN A 32 -7.02 3.79 -30.30
C ASN A 32 -8.12 3.26 -31.25
N ASP A 33 -8.20 1.93 -31.40
CA ASP A 33 -9.19 1.26 -32.27
C ASP A 33 -10.43 0.76 -31.50
N ASP A 34 -10.47 0.88 -30.17
CA ASP A 34 -11.56 0.40 -29.34
C ASP A 34 -12.56 1.47 -28.98
N ILE A 35 -13.79 1.06 -28.77
CA ILE A 35 -14.90 1.95 -28.43
C ILE A 35 -15.36 1.69 -26.99
N VAL A 36 -15.34 2.75 -26.18
CA VAL A 36 -16.05 2.80 -24.89
C VAL A 36 -17.46 3.31 -25.19
N THR A 37 -18.48 2.48 -24.93
CA THR A 37 -19.87 2.87 -25.19
C THR A 37 -20.45 3.71 -24.05
N THR A 38 -21.51 4.47 -24.34
CA THR A 38 -22.29 5.18 -23.30
C THR A 38 -22.96 4.20 -22.33
N HIS A 39 -23.19 2.95 -22.75
CA HIS A 39 -23.67 1.88 -21.89
C HIS A 39 -22.62 1.49 -20.85
N ASP A 40 -21.38 1.22 -21.28
CA ASP A 40 -20.27 0.86 -20.40
C ASP A 40 -19.99 1.95 -19.38
N LEU A 41 -19.94 3.20 -19.83
CA LEU A 41 -19.79 4.37 -18.96
C LEU A 41 -20.89 4.45 -17.92
N ARG A 42 -22.16 4.26 -18.33
CA ARG A 42 -23.29 4.27 -17.40
C ARG A 42 -23.21 3.10 -16.40
N GLN A 43 -22.90 1.89 -16.86
CA GLN A 43 -22.75 0.71 -16.01
C GLN A 43 -21.64 0.90 -14.99
N ARG A 44 -20.47 1.40 -15.41
CA ARG A 44 -19.35 1.70 -14.53
C ARG A 44 -19.69 2.80 -13.51
N THR A 45 -20.38 3.87 -13.95
CA THR A 45 -20.83 4.93 -13.04
C THR A 45 -21.79 4.40 -11.98
N LEU A 46 -22.79 3.61 -12.39
CA LEU A 46 -23.74 2.99 -11.47
C LEU A 46 -23.05 2.02 -10.52
N PHE A 47 -22.08 1.24 -11.01
CA PHE A 47 -21.26 0.35 -10.20
C PHE A 47 -20.52 1.14 -9.10
N MET A 48 -19.85 2.24 -9.45
CA MET A 48 -19.16 3.10 -8.49
C MET A 48 -20.13 3.66 -7.45
N VAL A 49 -21.26 4.21 -7.88
CA VAL A 49 -22.29 4.75 -6.96
C VAL A 49 -22.84 3.66 -6.03
N ALA A 50 -23.10 2.45 -6.55
CA ALA A 50 -23.66 1.36 -5.76
C ALA A 50 -22.67 0.79 -4.74
N THR A 51 -21.37 0.79 -5.06
CA THR A 51 -20.33 0.19 -4.21
C THR A 51 -19.73 1.17 -3.21
N THR A 52 -19.66 2.46 -3.54
CA THR A 52 -19.03 3.47 -2.70
C THR A 52 -20.00 4.32 -1.88
N GLY A 53 -21.32 4.14 -2.07
CA GLY A 53 -22.32 4.90 -1.34
C GLY A 53 -22.37 6.40 -1.66
N ILE A 54 -21.86 6.79 -2.83
CA ILE A 54 -21.86 8.19 -3.27
C ILE A 54 -23.29 8.74 -3.23
N GLU A 55 -23.48 9.92 -2.64
CA GLU A 55 -24.74 10.64 -2.70
C GLU A 55 -25.18 10.87 -4.16
N ARG A 56 -26.47 10.68 -4.41
CA ARG A 56 -27.03 10.82 -5.77
C ARG A 56 -27.32 12.29 -6.12
N THR A 57 -26.38 13.19 -5.83
CA THR A 57 -26.43 14.58 -6.32
C THR A 57 -25.89 14.65 -7.74
N GLU A 58 -26.34 15.63 -8.53
CA GLU A 58 -25.88 15.80 -9.92
C GLU A 58 -24.35 15.96 -9.99
N GLU A 59 -23.77 16.75 -9.08
CA GLU A 59 -22.33 16.96 -9.03
C GLU A 59 -21.55 15.68 -8.69
N ALA A 60 -22.02 14.91 -7.70
CA ALA A 60 -21.34 13.68 -7.30
C ALA A 60 -21.41 12.62 -8.40
N ILE A 61 -22.57 12.52 -9.08
CA ILE A 61 -22.73 11.64 -10.25
C ILE A 61 -21.82 12.08 -11.40
N ALA A 62 -21.70 13.38 -11.67
CA ALA A 62 -20.83 13.89 -12.73
C ALA A 62 -19.36 13.58 -12.44
N ARG A 63 -18.89 13.75 -11.20
CA ARG A 63 -17.53 13.35 -10.79
C ARG A 63 -17.31 11.84 -10.92
N ALA A 64 -18.27 11.04 -10.48
CA ALA A 64 -18.21 9.60 -10.62
C ALA A 64 -18.16 9.17 -12.10
N GLN A 65 -18.90 9.83 -12.96
CA GLN A 65 -18.91 9.58 -14.40
C GLN A 65 -17.57 9.92 -15.06
N GLN A 66 -16.96 11.03 -14.69
CA GLN A 66 -15.63 11.39 -15.18
C GLN A 66 -14.58 10.35 -14.73
N GLN A 67 -14.64 9.92 -13.48
CA GLN A 67 -13.72 8.89 -12.98
C GLN A 67 -13.97 7.53 -13.66
N ALA A 68 -15.24 7.15 -13.85
CA ALA A 68 -15.61 5.94 -14.58
C ALA A 68 -15.05 5.94 -16.00
N LEU A 69 -15.11 7.07 -16.69
CA LEU A 69 -14.55 7.22 -18.03
C LEU A 69 -13.02 7.05 -18.02
N ARG A 70 -12.32 7.68 -17.08
CA ARG A 70 -10.87 7.50 -16.93
C ARG A 70 -10.49 6.04 -16.68
N ASN A 71 -11.20 5.37 -15.78
CA ASN A 71 -10.95 3.96 -15.46
C ASN A 71 -11.17 3.07 -16.70
N LEU A 72 -12.24 3.28 -17.44
CA LEU A 72 -12.52 2.52 -18.67
C LEU A 72 -11.45 2.75 -19.75
N VAL A 73 -10.99 3.99 -19.93
CA VAL A 73 -9.89 4.31 -20.87
C VAL A 73 -8.63 3.55 -20.48
N ASP A 74 -8.27 3.51 -19.19
CA ASP A 74 -7.11 2.78 -18.71
C ASP A 74 -7.25 1.28 -18.91
N GLU A 75 -8.40 0.71 -18.59
CA GLU A 75 -8.69 -0.71 -18.77
C GLU A 75 -8.57 -1.11 -20.24
N HIS A 76 -9.07 -0.30 -21.16
CA HIS A 76 -8.88 -0.54 -22.61
C HIS A 76 -7.42 -0.51 -23.01
N ILE A 77 -6.64 0.48 -22.55
CA ILE A 77 -5.20 0.55 -22.81
C ILE A 77 -4.47 -0.67 -22.23
N GLN A 78 -4.84 -1.09 -21.03
CA GLN A 78 -4.24 -2.27 -20.36
C GLN A 78 -4.55 -3.58 -21.10
N ILE A 79 -5.78 -3.75 -21.56
CA ILE A 79 -6.20 -4.92 -22.35
C ILE A 79 -5.49 -4.94 -23.71
N GLN A 80 -5.47 -3.82 -24.44
CA GLN A 80 -4.76 -3.71 -25.71
C GLN A 80 -3.27 -4.01 -25.57
N GLU A 81 -2.65 -3.56 -24.50
CA GLU A 81 -1.26 -3.92 -24.21
C GLU A 81 -1.12 -5.41 -23.95
N SER A 82 -2.06 -6.04 -23.22
CA SER A 82 -2.00 -7.47 -22.90
C SER A 82 -2.18 -8.35 -24.13
N GLU A 83 -2.96 -7.94 -25.10
CA GLU A 83 -3.19 -8.66 -26.35
C GLU A 83 -1.91 -8.81 -27.17
N LYS A 84 -1.00 -7.83 -27.12
CA LYS A 84 0.31 -7.90 -27.77
C LYS A 84 1.17 -9.07 -27.28
N TYR A 85 0.89 -9.58 -26.08
CA TYR A 85 1.61 -10.69 -25.46
C TYR A 85 0.79 -11.98 -25.41
N GLU A 86 -0.30 -12.06 -26.19
CA GLU A 86 -1.17 -13.25 -26.32
C GLU A 86 -1.65 -13.81 -24.97
N GLN A 87 -1.90 -12.89 -23.99
CA GLN A 87 -2.36 -13.28 -22.66
C GLN A 87 -3.84 -13.67 -22.70
N THR A 88 -4.13 -14.93 -22.36
CA THR A 88 -5.51 -15.42 -22.24
C THR A 88 -5.89 -15.54 -20.76
N ILE A 89 -7.01 -14.93 -20.38
CA ILE A 89 -7.55 -15.02 -19.02
C ILE A 89 -8.86 -15.80 -19.08
N SER A 90 -8.91 -16.91 -18.36
CA SER A 90 -10.09 -17.75 -18.35
C SER A 90 -11.22 -17.19 -17.48
N ASP A 91 -12.47 -17.50 -17.85
CA ASP A 91 -13.64 -17.13 -17.04
C ASP A 91 -13.57 -17.73 -15.63
N GLN A 92 -12.98 -18.91 -15.47
CA GLN A 92 -12.79 -19.52 -14.15
C GLN A 92 -11.86 -18.67 -13.27
N GLU A 93 -10.78 -18.17 -13.82
CA GLU A 93 -9.84 -17.31 -13.11
C GLU A 93 -10.48 -15.98 -12.73
N ILE A 94 -11.24 -15.35 -13.64
CA ILE A 94 -11.98 -14.13 -13.35
C ILE A 94 -12.95 -14.37 -12.20
N ASN A 95 -13.73 -15.44 -12.24
CA ASN A 95 -14.70 -15.77 -11.18
C ASN A 95 -14.03 -16.02 -9.83
N GLN A 96 -12.87 -16.68 -9.80
CA GLN A 96 -12.11 -16.89 -8.57
C GLN A 96 -11.60 -15.57 -7.99
N ASN A 97 -11.08 -14.67 -8.82
CA ASN A 97 -10.61 -13.37 -8.38
C ASN A 97 -11.75 -12.46 -7.91
N VAL A 98 -12.90 -12.47 -8.61
CA VAL A 98 -14.11 -11.76 -8.16
C VAL A 98 -14.56 -12.25 -6.78
N ALA A 99 -14.66 -13.57 -6.60
CA ALA A 99 -15.04 -14.15 -5.30
C ALA A 99 -14.05 -13.78 -4.18
N GLN A 100 -12.75 -13.79 -4.49
CA GLN A 100 -11.71 -13.40 -3.55
C GLN A 100 -11.77 -11.91 -3.20
N LEU A 101 -12.00 -11.03 -4.19
CA LEU A 101 -12.15 -9.60 -3.98
C LEU A 101 -13.33 -9.28 -3.06
N ILE A 102 -14.47 -9.92 -3.30
CA ILE A 102 -15.68 -9.76 -2.47
C ILE A 102 -15.42 -10.31 -1.05
N GLY A 103 -14.83 -11.51 -0.95
CA GLY A 103 -14.55 -12.17 0.34
C GLY A 103 -13.56 -11.40 1.22
N ARG A 104 -12.56 -10.74 0.63
CA ARG A 104 -11.60 -9.88 1.39
C ARG A 104 -12.30 -8.71 2.10
N ASN A 105 -13.40 -8.22 1.56
CA ASN A 105 -14.20 -7.17 2.16
C ASN A 105 -15.24 -7.69 3.17
N GLY A 106 -15.22 -9.00 3.50
CA GLY A 106 -16.14 -9.62 4.44
C GLY A 106 -17.59 -9.72 3.93
N LEU A 107 -17.79 -9.60 2.60
CA LEU A 107 -19.11 -9.62 1.97
C LEU A 107 -19.43 -11.01 1.39
N ASP A 108 -20.70 -11.39 1.40
CA ASP A 108 -21.17 -12.59 0.68
C ASP A 108 -21.25 -12.31 -0.83
N PRO A 109 -20.63 -13.14 -1.70
CA PRO A 109 -20.69 -12.95 -3.14
C PRO A 109 -22.11 -12.88 -3.71
N ASN A 110 -23.03 -13.67 -3.19
CA ASN A 110 -24.41 -13.67 -3.68
C ASN A 110 -25.14 -12.38 -3.30
N GLU A 111 -24.92 -11.87 -2.09
CA GLU A 111 -25.48 -10.59 -1.65
C GLU A 111 -24.97 -9.43 -2.51
N VAL A 112 -23.68 -9.43 -2.85
CA VAL A 112 -23.08 -8.41 -3.74
C VAL A 112 -23.71 -8.47 -5.12
N VAL A 113 -23.84 -9.66 -5.73
CA VAL A 113 -24.49 -9.82 -7.04
C VAL A 113 -25.93 -9.31 -7.00
N GLN A 114 -26.72 -9.66 -5.97
CA GLN A 114 -28.10 -9.18 -5.83
C GLN A 114 -28.17 -7.66 -5.64
N ARG A 115 -27.25 -7.08 -4.86
CA ARG A 115 -27.17 -5.63 -4.64
C ARG A 115 -26.85 -4.89 -5.93
N LEU A 116 -25.88 -5.37 -6.71
CA LEU A 116 -25.55 -4.82 -8.01
C LEU A 116 -26.74 -4.91 -8.97
N ALA A 117 -27.39 -6.05 -9.07
CA ALA A 117 -28.56 -6.25 -9.92
C ALA A 117 -29.71 -5.30 -9.52
N SER A 118 -29.98 -5.12 -8.21
CA SER A 118 -30.99 -4.18 -7.73
C SER A 118 -30.68 -2.72 -8.04
N ALA A 119 -29.38 -2.38 -8.16
CA ALA A 119 -28.91 -1.06 -8.60
C ALA A 119 -28.90 -0.90 -10.14
N GLY A 120 -29.29 -1.92 -10.91
CA GLY A 120 -29.26 -1.94 -12.36
C GLY A 120 -27.85 -2.11 -12.95
N VAL A 121 -26.94 -2.70 -12.18
CA VAL A 121 -25.57 -2.96 -12.57
C VAL A 121 -25.38 -4.42 -12.94
N SER A 122 -24.81 -4.67 -14.11
CA SER A 122 -24.42 -6.03 -14.52
C SER A 122 -23.16 -6.46 -13.77
N ILE A 123 -23.12 -7.74 -13.37
CA ILE A 123 -21.91 -8.35 -12.80
C ILE A 123 -20.73 -8.35 -13.77
N GLU A 124 -21.02 -8.30 -15.07
CA GLU A 124 -19.99 -8.22 -16.12
C GLU A 124 -19.13 -6.97 -15.98
N THR A 125 -19.68 -5.85 -15.50
CA THR A 125 -18.90 -4.64 -15.21
C THR A 125 -17.77 -4.88 -14.21
N LEU A 126 -18.01 -5.69 -13.17
CA LEU A 126 -16.98 -6.09 -12.22
C LEU A 126 -16.02 -7.12 -12.82
N ARG A 127 -16.54 -8.07 -13.61
CA ARG A 127 -15.74 -9.09 -14.28
C ARG A 127 -14.75 -8.49 -15.28
N ASP A 128 -15.17 -7.48 -16.04
CA ASP A 128 -14.32 -6.77 -17.01
C ASP A 128 -13.21 -6.00 -16.30
N GLN A 129 -13.52 -5.32 -15.20
CA GLN A 129 -12.51 -4.67 -14.36
C GLN A 129 -11.47 -5.69 -13.87
N VAL A 130 -11.91 -6.81 -13.28
CA VAL A 130 -11.03 -7.85 -12.75
C VAL A 130 -10.20 -8.49 -13.88
N ARG A 131 -10.78 -8.68 -15.07
CA ARG A 131 -10.06 -9.16 -16.26
C ARG A 131 -8.90 -8.23 -16.62
N SER A 132 -9.17 -6.94 -16.67
CA SER A 132 -8.15 -5.91 -16.96
C SER A 132 -7.04 -5.90 -15.88
N GLU A 133 -7.39 -5.98 -14.62
CA GLU A 133 -6.43 -6.02 -13.51
C GLU A 133 -5.51 -7.26 -13.59
N ILE A 134 -6.07 -8.46 -13.87
CA ILE A 134 -5.29 -9.69 -14.02
C ILE A 134 -4.35 -9.57 -15.22
N ALA A 135 -4.87 -9.12 -16.36
CA ALA A 135 -4.08 -8.93 -17.57
C ALA A 135 -2.90 -8.00 -17.31
N TRP A 136 -3.19 -6.86 -16.70
CA TRP A 136 -2.19 -5.85 -16.40
C TRP A 136 -1.11 -6.34 -15.43
N GLN A 137 -1.51 -7.00 -14.34
CA GLN A 137 -0.55 -7.59 -13.39
C GLN A 137 0.39 -8.58 -14.06
N ARG A 138 -0.13 -9.44 -14.96
CA ARG A 138 0.70 -10.39 -15.71
C ARG A 138 1.72 -9.70 -16.60
N ILE A 139 1.29 -8.67 -17.34
CA ILE A 139 2.17 -7.89 -18.20
C ILE A 139 3.28 -7.22 -17.39
N ILE A 140 2.92 -6.54 -16.31
CA ILE A 140 3.90 -5.84 -15.46
C ILE A 140 4.89 -6.83 -14.85
N ASN A 141 4.43 -7.96 -14.34
CA ASN A 141 5.31 -9.00 -13.80
C ASN A 141 6.21 -9.60 -14.90
N GLY A 142 5.67 -9.86 -16.08
CA GLY A 142 6.45 -10.40 -17.21
C GLY A 142 7.52 -9.43 -17.71
N LEU A 143 7.19 -8.14 -17.84
CA LEU A 143 8.11 -7.13 -18.37
C LEU A 143 9.18 -6.69 -17.38
N TYR A 144 8.82 -6.59 -16.09
CA TYR A 144 9.66 -5.96 -15.08
C TYR A 144 10.08 -6.90 -13.96
N GLY A 145 9.33 -7.96 -13.65
CA GLY A 145 9.60 -8.85 -12.52
C GLY A 145 11.01 -9.43 -12.52
N SER A 146 11.48 -9.91 -13.69
CA SER A 146 12.84 -10.46 -13.83
C SER A 146 13.96 -9.41 -13.85
N ARG A 147 13.63 -8.14 -14.08
CA ARG A 147 14.58 -7.03 -14.18
C ARG A 147 14.78 -6.30 -12.87
N ILE A 148 13.78 -6.31 -12.02
CA ILE A 148 13.87 -5.73 -10.68
C ILE A 148 14.73 -6.67 -9.84
N ARG A 149 15.77 -6.11 -9.22
CA ARG A 149 16.65 -6.81 -8.29
C ARG A 149 16.69 -6.02 -7.00
N ILE A 150 16.32 -6.65 -5.93
CA ILE A 150 16.51 -6.10 -4.58
C ILE A 150 17.85 -6.63 -4.09
N SER A 151 18.78 -5.75 -3.79
CA SER A 151 20.10 -6.15 -3.29
C SER A 151 20.04 -6.42 -1.79
N ASP A 152 20.92 -7.30 -1.29
CA ASP A 152 21.10 -7.52 0.14
C ASP A 152 21.35 -6.22 0.90
N ALA A 153 22.12 -5.30 0.32
CA ALA A 153 22.38 -4.00 0.92
C ALA A 153 21.10 -3.16 1.12
N GLN A 154 20.14 -3.21 0.19
CA GLN A 154 18.85 -2.53 0.34
C GLN A 154 17.99 -3.18 1.44
N ILE A 155 18.02 -4.51 1.53
CA ILE A 155 17.33 -5.26 2.57
C ILE A 155 17.95 -4.91 3.93
N ASP A 156 19.29 -4.95 4.04
CA ASP A 156 20.03 -4.64 5.28
C ASP A 156 19.82 -3.19 5.72
N GLU A 157 19.89 -2.23 4.80
CA GLU A 157 19.60 -0.83 5.10
C GLU A 157 18.16 -0.65 5.63
N THR A 158 17.19 -1.31 4.97
CA THR A 158 15.80 -1.28 5.41
C THR A 158 15.64 -1.94 6.79
N LEU A 159 16.26 -3.09 7.01
CA LEU A 159 16.24 -3.80 8.28
C LEU A 159 16.88 -2.96 9.39
N ASN A 160 18.07 -2.39 9.14
CA ASN A 160 18.77 -1.53 10.10
C ASN A 160 17.92 -0.30 10.47
N ARG A 161 17.28 0.34 9.50
CA ARG A 161 16.37 1.47 9.74
C ARG A 161 15.15 1.05 10.55
N LEU A 162 14.55 -0.11 10.26
CA LEU A 162 13.43 -0.65 11.01
C LEU A 162 13.84 -1.00 12.44
N THR A 163 15.03 -1.54 12.63
CA THR A 163 15.59 -1.88 13.94
C THR A 163 15.91 -0.62 14.75
N ALA A 164 16.58 0.36 14.17
CA ALA A 164 16.90 1.62 14.83
C ALA A 164 15.65 2.40 15.28
N ASN A 165 14.54 2.20 14.59
CA ASN A 165 13.25 2.80 14.92
C ASN A 165 12.32 1.82 15.63
N ALA A 166 12.83 0.70 16.13
CA ALA A 166 12.02 -0.38 16.69
C ALA A 166 11.14 0.04 17.87
N SER A 167 11.62 0.99 18.69
CA SER A 167 10.90 1.56 19.83
C SER A 167 9.84 2.61 19.44
N LYS A 168 9.82 3.05 18.15
CA LYS A 168 8.84 4.04 17.70
C LYS A 168 7.46 3.41 17.50
N PRO A 169 6.39 4.18 17.63
CA PRO A 169 5.03 3.72 17.35
C PRO A 169 4.89 3.14 15.94
N ASN A 170 4.11 2.08 15.84
CA ASN A 170 3.66 1.50 14.59
C ASN A 170 2.20 1.89 14.35
N TYR A 171 1.89 2.24 13.13
CA TYR A 171 0.58 2.64 12.66
C TYR A 171 0.12 1.70 11.57
N ARG A 172 -1.05 1.10 11.72
CA ARG A 172 -1.71 0.40 10.61
C ARG A 172 -2.57 1.42 9.88
N VAL A 173 -2.24 1.69 8.64
CA VAL A 173 -2.85 2.77 7.87
C VAL A 173 -3.39 2.30 6.53
N ALA A 174 -4.43 2.99 6.08
CA ALA A 174 -4.88 2.93 4.70
C ALA A 174 -4.91 4.34 4.11
N GLU A 175 -4.69 4.46 2.80
CA GLU A 175 -4.56 5.74 2.10
C GLU A 175 -5.51 5.86 0.91
N ILE A 176 -5.99 7.06 0.66
CA ILE A 176 -6.51 7.51 -0.64
C ILE A 176 -5.60 8.64 -1.09
N TYR A 177 -5.03 8.52 -2.29
CA TYR A 177 -4.24 9.58 -2.92
C TYR A 177 -4.92 10.07 -4.18
N ILE A 178 -5.20 11.35 -4.23
CA ILE A 178 -5.77 12.02 -5.41
C ILE A 178 -4.66 12.83 -6.06
N GLU A 179 -4.25 12.40 -7.26
CA GLU A 179 -3.22 13.10 -8.03
C GLU A 179 -3.77 14.41 -8.60
N ALA A 180 -3.03 15.49 -8.42
CA ALA A 180 -3.42 16.83 -8.89
C ALA A 180 -3.17 16.98 -10.39
N THR A 181 -4.06 16.44 -11.21
CA THR A 181 -3.99 16.51 -12.68
C THR A 181 -4.79 17.72 -13.19
N GLU A 182 -4.45 18.23 -14.37
CA GLU A 182 -5.12 19.41 -14.96
C GLU A 182 -6.60 19.17 -15.23
N ASP A 183 -6.99 17.96 -15.59
CA ASP A 183 -8.37 17.57 -15.92
C ASP A 183 -9.33 17.60 -14.72
N ILE A 184 -8.80 17.48 -13.49
CA ILE A 184 -9.60 17.63 -12.26
C ILE A 184 -9.49 19.03 -11.64
N GLY A 185 -8.76 19.97 -12.26
CA GLY A 185 -8.53 21.32 -11.72
C GLY A 185 -7.29 21.43 -10.83
N GLY A 186 -6.31 20.56 -11.01
CA GLY A 186 -5.04 20.59 -10.27
C GLY A 186 -5.19 20.31 -8.78
N ILE A 187 -4.41 21.01 -7.96
CA ILE A 187 -4.39 20.79 -6.50
C ILE A 187 -5.72 21.18 -5.82
N GLU A 188 -6.41 22.18 -6.36
CA GLU A 188 -7.70 22.62 -5.81
C GLU A 188 -8.78 21.54 -6.04
N GLY A 189 -8.83 20.97 -7.23
CA GLY A 189 -9.75 19.87 -7.55
C GLY A 189 -9.41 18.61 -6.76
N ALA A 190 -8.11 18.30 -6.56
CA ALA A 190 -7.67 17.19 -5.71
C ALA A 190 -8.10 17.41 -4.25
N MET A 191 -8.01 18.63 -3.74
CA MET A 191 -8.46 18.99 -2.38
C MET A 191 -9.97 18.80 -2.23
N GLN A 192 -10.78 19.33 -3.15
CA GLN A 192 -12.23 19.15 -3.15
C GLN A 192 -12.62 17.66 -3.22
N GLY A 193 -11.92 16.89 -4.06
CA GLY A 193 -12.10 15.44 -4.15
C GLY A 193 -11.81 14.75 -2.81
N ALA A 194 -10.72 15.11 -2.16
CA ALA A 194 -10.34 14.55 -0.86
C ALA A 194 -11.35 14.91 0.25
N GLU A 195 -11.83 16.15 0.29
CA GLU A 195 -12.89 16.58 1.22
C GLU A 195 -14.18 15.78 1.01
N ALA A 196 -14.58 15.57 -0.27
CA ALA A 196 -15.72 14.74 -0.59
C ALA A 196 -15.54 13.28 -0.12
N MET A 197 -14.32 12.71 -0.23
CA MET A 197 -14.03 11.35 0.28
C MET A 197 -14.16 11.30 1.81
N VAL A 198 -13.63 12.29 2.53
CA VAL A 198 -13.75 12.39 3.98
C VAL A 198 -15.23 12.42 4.40
N GLN A 199 -16.05 13.23 3.70
CA GLN A 199 -17.47 13.32 4.00
C GLN A 199 -18.18 11.98 3.71
N GLN A 200 -17.90 11.33 2.60
CA GLN A 200 -18.53 10.04 2.27
C GLN A 200 -18.20 8.95 3.28
N VAL A 201 -16.94 8.90 3.79
CA VAL A 201 -16.61 7.97 4.87
C VAL A 201 -17.37 8.31 6.15
N ALA A 202 -17.51 9.60 6.50
CA ALA A 202 -18.29 10.02 7.64
C ALA A 202 -19.77 9.63 7.51
N ASP A 203 -20.31 9.61 6.29
CA ASP A 203 -21.67 9.17 5.96
C ASP A 203 -21.82 7.64 5.88
N GLY A 204 -20.74 6.89 6.15
CA GLY A 204 -20.73 5.42 6.23
C GLY A 204 -20.25 4.69 4.98
N ALA A 205 -19.70 5.39 3.97
CA ALA A 205 -19.10 4.74 2.81
C ALA A 205 -17.84 3.95 3.23
N PRO A 206 -17.66 2.71 2.73
CA PRO A 206 -16.49 1.91 3.04
C PRO A 206 -15.21 2.53 2.44
N PHE A 207 -14.27 2.93 3.29
CA PHE A 207 -12.99 3.51 2.86
C PHE A 207 -12.26 2.65 1.80
N PRO A 208 -12.18 1.30 1.93
CA PRO A 208 -11.51 0.49 0.93
C PRO A 208 -12.12 0.58 -0.48
N LEU A 209 -13.43 0.71 -0.58
CA LEU A 209 -14.11 0.84 -1.87
C LEU A 209 -13.87 2.22 -2.50
N LEU A 210 -13.84 3.27 -1.68
CA LEU A 210 -13.46 4.61 -2.15
C LEU A 210 -12.00 4.63 -2.63
N ALA A 211 -11.11 3.99 -1.91
CA ALA A 211 -9.71 3.85 -2.32
C ALA A 211 -9.58 3.13 -3.67
N GLN A 212 -10.29 2.03 -3.86
CA GLN A 212 -10.28 1.28 -5.13
C GLN A 212 -10.78 2.10 -6.31
N GLN A 213 -11.76 2.97 -6.10
CA GLN A 213 -12.41 3.70 -7.19
C GLN A 213 -11.76 5.06 -7.49
N PHE A 214 -11.18 5.71 -6.48
CA PHE A 214 -10.74 7.11 -6.59
C PHE A 214 -9.27 7.34 -6.32
N SER A 215 -8.57 6.37 -5.71
CA SER A 215 -7.17 6.55 -5.37
C SER A 215 -6.26 6.29 -6.57
N SER A 216 -5.32 7.20 -6.79
CA SER A 216 -4.22 7.02 -7.74
C SER A 216 -3.01 6.33 -7.09
N SER A 217 -3.13 5.89 -5.84
CA SER A 217 -2.06 5.18 -5.14
C SER A 217 -1.92 3.74 -5.65
N PRO A 218 -0.70 3.18 -5.64
CA PRO A 218 -0.48 1.75 -5.92
C PRO A 218 -1.25 0.80 -4.97
N THR A 219 -1.61 1.28 -3.78
CA THR A 219 -2.38 0.52 -2.80
C THR A 219 -3.89 0.48 -3.09
N ALA A 220 -4.37 1.25 -4.08
CA ALA A 220 -5.78 1.36 -4.43
C ALA A 220 -6.46 0.00 -4.63
N ALA A 221 -5.85 -0.91 -5.39
CA ALA A 221 -6.36 -2.25 -5.65
C ALA A 221 -6.53 -3.12 -4.37
N LYS A 222 -5.78 -2.77 -3.31
CA LYS A 222 -5.88 -3.40 -1.98
C LYS A 222 -6.77 -2.59 -1.01
N GLY A 223 -7.60 -1.68 -1.54
CA GLY A 223 -8.45 -0.80 -0.72
C GLY A 223 -7.68 0.27 0.04
N GLY A 224 -6.50 0.65 -0.45
CA GLY A 224 -5.62 1.62 0.18
C GLY A 224 -4.77 1.05 1.33
N ASP A 225 -4.88 -0.23 1.68
CA ASP A 225 -4.16 -0.81 2.83
C ASP A 225 -2.64 -0.79 2.58
N MET A 226 -1.94 0.00 3.38
CA MET A 226 -0.47 0.09 3.41
C MET A 226 0.15 -0.92 4.38
N GLY A 227 -0.67 -1.59 5.20
CA GLY A 227 -0.22 -2.42 6.30
C GLY A 227 0.30 -1.61 7.49
N TRP A 228 1.23 -2.22 8.24
CA TRP A 228 1.91 -1.55 9.36
C TRP A 228 3.08 -0.72 8.85
N VAL A 229 3.10 0.55 9.24
CA VAL A 229 4.19 1.50 8.98
C VAL A 229 4.66 2.11 10.28
N ARG A 230 5.95 2.41 10.40
CA ARG A 230 6.52 3.04 11.58
C ARG A 230 6.57 4.55 11.44
N GLU A 231 6.59 5.21 12.57
CA GLU A 231 6.88 6.64 12.64
C GLU A 231 8.20 6.97 11.94
N GLY A 232 8.15 7.91 10.99
CA GLY A 232 9.27 8.33 10.15
C GLY A 232 9.44 7.53 8.84
N GLU A 233 8.59 6.55 8.54
CA GLU A 233 8.62 5.83 7.25
C GLU A 233 7.78 6.50 6.17
N LEU A 234 6.83 7.30 6.55
CA LEU A 234 5.95 8.04 5.63
C LEU A 234 6.53 9.41 5.28
N ARG A 235 5.88 10.09 4.35
CA ARG A 235 6.21 11.49 4.08
C ARG A 235 6.04 12.32 5.34
N PRO A 236 6.89 13.32 5.59
CA PRO A 236 6.82 14.12 6.82
C PRO A 236 5.44 14.73 7.09
N GLU A 237 4.74 15.16 6.02
CA GLU A 237 3.40 15.76 6.12
C GLU A 237 2.36 14.76 6.62
N ILE A 238 2.49 13.50 6.20
CA ILE A 238 1.58 12.40 6.61
C ILE A 238 1.95 11.96 8.03
N ASP A 239 3.23 11.77 8.31
CA ASP A 239 3.75 11.32 9.60
C ASP A 239 3.31 12.24 10.74
N GLN A 240 3.43 13.57 10.57
CA GLN A 240 3.00 14.57 11.56
C GLN A 240 1.51 14.47 11.88
N VAL A 241 0.69 14.18 10.88
CA VAL A 241 -0.76 14.05 11.08
C VAL A 241 -1.09 12.74 11.80
N ILE A 242 -0.50 11.62 11.39
CA ILE A 242 -0.78 10.30 11.98
C ILE A 242 -0.40 10.24 13.47
N GLN A 243 0.71 10.88 13.86
CA GLN A 243 1.13 10.94 15.27
C GLN A 243 0.05 11.51 16.20
N GLN A 244 -0.75 12.45 15.70
CA GLN A 244 -1.82 13.14 16.44
C GLN A 244 -3.18 12.44 16.31
N MET A 245 -3.29 11.42 15.44
CA MET A 245 -4.55 10.72 15.24
C MET A 245 -4.78 9.64 16.30
N GLU A 246 -6.06 9.40 16.58
CA GLU A 246 -6.52 8.26 17.35
C GLU A 246 -6.92 7.12 16.44
N LYS A 247 -6.80 5.87 16.94
CA LYS A 247 -7.23 4.67 16.25
C LYS A 247 -8.70 4.77 15.80
N GLY A 248 -8.97 4.41 14.58
CA GLY A 248 -10.30 4.44 13.96
C GLY A 248 -10.64 5.76 13.30
N ASN A 249 -9.79 6.77 13.41
CA ASN A 249 -10.06 8.10 12.85
C ASN A 249 -9.53 8.22 11.40
N LEU A 250 -10.14 9.18 10.71
CA LEU A 250 -9.77 9.62 9.37
C LEU A 250 -9.08 10.98 9.45
N SER A 251 -8.04 11.20 8.66
CA SER A 251 -7.38 12.49 8.56
C SER A 251 -8.28 13.52 7.82
N LYS A 252 -8.02 14.79 8.05
CA LYS A 252 -8.37 15.83 7.06
C LYS A 252 -7.52 15.60 5.80
N PRO A 253 -7.90 16.18 4.65
CA PRO A 253 -7.04 16.18 3.47
C PRO A 253 -5.65 16.72 3.77
N ILE A 254 -4.62 15.97 3.37
CA ILE A 254 -3.20 16.31 3.56
C ILE A 254 -2.60 16.64 2.20
N GLN A 255 -2.30 17.90 1.97
CA GLN A 255 -1.68 18.33 0.73
C GLN A 255 -0.20 17.95 0.71
N VAL A 256 0.24 17.38 -0.41
CA VAL A 256 1.63 17.06 -0.69
C VAL A 256 2.01 17.53 -2.11
N PRO A 257 3.30 17.61 -2.46
CA PRO A 257 3.68 17.86 -3.84
C PRO A 257 3.07 16.80 -4.79
N GLY A 258 2.24 17.26 -5.73
CA GLY A 258 1.61 16.43 -6.75
C GLY A 258 0.22 15.88 -6.41
N GLY A 259 -0.35 16.15 -5.23
CA GLY A 259 -1.70 15.71 -4.90
C GLY A 259 -2.10 15.87 -3.43
N VAL A 260 -3.13 15.12 -3.05
CA VAL A 260 -3.73 15.18 -1.72
C VAL A 260 -3.96 13.77 -1.19
N TYR A 261 -3.59 13.54 0.06
CA TYR A 261 -3.86 12.29 0.78
C TYR A 261 -5.03 12.43 1.74
N VAL A 262 -5.77 11.33 1.89
CA VAL A 262 -6.66 11.05 3.03
C VAL A 262 -6.18 9.75 3.66
N ILE A 263 -5.90 9.78 4.96
CA ILE A 263 -5.36 8.65 5.70
C ILE A 263 -6.38 8.15 6.71
N ALA A 264 -6.62 6.84 6.72
CA ALA A 264 -7.35 6.15 7.78
C ALA A 264 -6.36 5.46 8.73
N LEU A 265 -6.39 5.80 10.01
CA LEU A 265 -5.60 5.13 11.04
C LEU A 265 -6.40 3.93 11.59
N LEU A 266 -6.08 2.73 11.10
CA LEU A 266 -6.80 1.50 11.44
C LEU A 266 -6.41 0.97 12.82
N ASP A 267 -5.11 1.07 13.17
CA ASP A 267 -4.59 0.64 14.46
C ASP A 267 -3.30 1.40 14.81
N LYS A 268 -2.97 1.46 16.09
CA LYS A 268 -1.74 2.08 16.62
C LYS A 268 -1.21 1.21 17.75
N LYS A 269 0.06 0.87 17.69
CA LYS A 269 0.75 0.16 18.76
C LYS A 269 2.15 0.74 18.97
N ILE A 270 2.59 0.78 20.21
CA ILE A 270 4.00 0.98 20.52
C ILE A 270 4.61 -0.40 20.40
N SER A 271 5.63 -0.53 19.54
CA SER A 271 6.33 -1.79 19.39
C SER A 271 7.10 -2.08 20.67
N GLU A 272 6.87 -3.20 21.30
CA GLU A 272 7.78 -3.78 22.27
C GLU A 272 8.93 -4.46 21.51
N ALA A 273 9.48 -3.77 20.51
CA ALA A 273 10.62 -4.29 19.81
C ALA A 273 11.82 -4.19 20.74
N ASP A 274 12.35 -5.34 21.07
CA ASP A 274 13.56 -5.50 21.82
C ASP A 274 14.74 -5.70 20.84
N THR A 275 15.95 -5.39 21.26
CA THR A 275 17.14 -5.72 20.50
C THR A 275 17.83 -6.87 21.22
N LEU A 276 18.01 -7.97 20.52
CA LEU A 276 18.80 -9.10 21.01
C LEU A 276 20.27 -8.85 20.68
N TYR A 277 21.07 -8.67 21.70
CA TYR A 277 22.50 -8.51 21.58
C TYR A 277 23.20 -9.81 21.93
N LYS A 278 24.13 -10.27 21.10
CA LYS A 278 25.11 -11.27 21.48
C LYS A 278 26.36 -10.54 21.93
N LEU A 279 26.69 -10.68 23.21
CA LEU A 279 27.68 -9.85 23.88
C LEU A 279 28.81 -10.71 24.48
N LYS A 280 30.01 -10.15 24.44
CA LYS A 280 31.14 -10.64 25.24
C LYS A 280 31.68 -9.51 26.12
N GLN A 281 31.96 -9.81 27.38
CA GLN A 281 32.53 -8.87 28.31
C GLN A 281 34.04 -9.02 28.34
N VAL A 282 34.75 -7.89 28.33
CA VAL A 282 36.18 -7.79 28.56
C VAL A 282 36.40 -7.00 29.84
N ARG A 283 36.97 -7.63 30.85
CA ARG A 283 37.19 -7.04 32.16
C ARG A 283 38.66 -6.87 32.40
N MET A 284 39.05 -5.76 33.01
CA MET A 284 40.40 -5.54 33.53
C MET A 284 40.31 -5.18 35.02
N ASP A 285 40.94 -6.00 35.85
CA ASP A 285 41.04 -5.75 37.27
C ASP A 285 42.18 -4.77 37.57
N SER A 286 41.92 -3.79 38.43
CA SER A 286 42.89 -2.81 38.91
C SER A 286 42.40 -2.13 40.17
N GLU A 287 43.30 -1.79 41.08
CA GLU A 287 42.95 -0.94 42.24
C GLU A 287 42.53 0.47 41.80
N ASP A 288 43.04 0.92 40.65
CA ASP A 288 42.65 2.19 40.04
C ASP A 288 41.81 1.93 38.76
N ALA A 289 40.52 2.21 38.82
CA ALA A 289 39.58 2.02 37.74
C ALA A 289 39.91 2.89 36.49
N ALA A 290 40.48 4.08 36.69
CA ALA A 290 40.87 4.96 35.59
C ALA A 290 42.05 4.37 34.79
N VAL A 291 42.98 3.69 35.44
CA VAL A 291 44.08 2.97 34.78
C VAL A 291 43.53 1.80 33.97
N ALA A 292 42.60 1.01 34.53
CA ALA A 292 41.95 -0.08 33.82
C ALA A 292 41.22 0.41 32.60
N LYS A 293 40.44 1.50 32.74
CA LYS A 293 39.72 2.16 31.63
C LYS A 293 40.65 2.59 30.51
N SER A 294 41.73 3.26 30.85
CA SER A 294 42.70 3.76 29.84
C SER A 294 43.34 2.60 29.05
N LYS A 295 43.64 1.49 29.71
CA LYS A 295 44.16 0.27 29.06
C LYS A 295 43.12 -0.38 28.15
N LEU A 296 41.86 -0.50 28.58
CA LEU A 296 40.81 -1.06 27.75
C LEU A 296 40.53 -0.18 26.52
N ILE A 297 40.62 1.18 26.61
CA ILE A 297 40.56 2.08 25.46
C ILE A 297 41.69 1.77 24.46
N ALA A 298 42.90 1.51 24.93
CA ALA A 298 44.03 1.18 24.05
C ALA A 298 43.85 -0.17 23.32
N LEU A 299 43.02 -1.07 23.87
CA LEU A 299 42.73 -2.38 23.26
C LEU A 299 41.60 -2.33 22.23
N LYS A 300 40.83 -1.26 22.12
CA LYS A 300 39.70 -1.17 21.17
C LYS A 300 40.11 -1.43 19.72
N ASP A 301 41.25 -0.89 19.30
CA ASP A 301 41.76 -1.02 17.94
C ASP A 301 42.36 -2.41 17.64
N THR A 302 42.66 -3.18 18.66
CA THR A 302 43.30 -4.50 18.54
C THR A 302 42.29 -5.64 18.67
N LEU A 303 41.24 -5.45 19.48
CA LEU A 303 40.18 -6.45 19.72
C LEU A 303 38.98 -6.15 18.78
N THR A 304 39.06 -6.65 17.55
CA THR A 304 38.12 -6.34 16.49
C THR A 304 37.26 -7.51 16.01
N SER A 305 37.37 -8.68 16.69
CA SER A 305 36.63 -9.89 16.33
C SER A 305 36.16 -10.64 17.53
N CYS A 306 34.87 -11.01 17.56
CA CYS A 306 34.33 -11.86 18.60
C CYS A 306 34.86 -13.30 18.56
N ASP A 307 35.23 -13.79 17.39
CA ASP A 307 35.67 -15.18 17.22
C ASP A 307 37.09 -15.38 17.78
N THR A 308 37.96 -14.40 17.59
CA THR A 308 39.35 -14.46 18.04
C THR A 308 39.56 -13.84 19.43
N LEU A 309 38.53 -13.17 19.99
CA LEU A 309 38.66 -12.39 21.24
C LEU A 309 39.33 -13.17 22.38
N LYS A 310 39.01 -14.46 22.52
CA LYS A 310 39.56 -15.30 23.56
C LYS A 310 41.09 -15.47 23.42
N ASP A 311 41.52 -15.77 22.21
CA ASP A 311 42.93 -16.02 21.90
C ASP A 311 43.71 -14.69 21.96
N ASP A 312 43.11 -13.59 21.52
CA ASP A 312 43.72 -12.25 21.52
C ASP A 312 43.95 -11.73 22.95
N ILE A 313 43.10 -12.12 23.90
CA ILE A 313 43.19 -11.71 25.31
C ILE A 313 44.18 -12.60 26.12
N GLU A 314 44.37 -13.88 25.78
CA GLU A 314 45.27 -14.78 26.51
C GLU A 314 46.69 -14.24 26.68
N ALA A 315 47.14 -13.39 25.78
CA ALA A 315 48.47 -12.76 25.85
C ALA A 315 48.50 -11.47 26.68
N ILE A 316 47.36 -11.01 27.23
CA ILE A 316 47.27 -9.72 27.93
C ILE A 316 47.07 -9.95 29.42
N GLU A 317 48.08 -9.62 30.20
CA GLU A 317 48.05 -9.80 31.65
C GLU A 317 46.98 -8.92 32.32
N GLY A 318 46.18 -9.55 33.19
CA GLY A 318 45.13 -8.87 33.97
C GLY A 318 43.86 -8.55 33.20
N VAL A 319 43.70 -9.10 31.98
CA VAL A 319 42.45 -9.00 31.21
C VAL A 319 41.75 -10.36 31.15
N GLU A 320 40.48 -10.35 31.45
CA GLU A 320 39.62 -11.53 31.39
C GLU A 320 38.44 -11.29 30.45
N GLN A 321 37.98 -12.34 29.81
CA GLN A 321 36.74 -12.27 29.01
C GLN A 321 35.69 -13.23 29.58
N ALA A 322 34.41 -12.86 29.42
CA ALA A 322 33.26 -13.67 29.67
C ALA A 322 32.27 -13.60 28.50
N ASP A 323 31.75 -14.76 28.10
CA ASP A 323 30.64 -14.80 27.17
C ASP A 323 29.35 -14.49 27.93
N MET A 324 28.66 -13.42 27.55
CA MET A 324 27.39 -13.03 28.17
C MET A 324 26.18 -13.66 27.46
N GLY A 325 26.40 -14.31 26.31
CA GLY A 325 25.34 -14.90 25.52
C GLY A 325 24.47 -13.87 24.83
N GLU A 326 23.22 -14.24 24.62
CA GLU A 326 22.19 -13.38 24.00
C GLU A 326 21.37 -12.70 25.10
N ILE A 327 21.35 -11.37 25.08
CA ILE A 327 20.66 -10.53 26.08
C ILE A 327 19.77 -9.53 25.35
N LYS A 328 18.52 -9.38 25.82
CA LYS A 328 17.60 -8.38 25.29
C LYS A 328 17.96 -6.99 25.79
N SER A 329 17.70 -5.97 24.98
CA SER A 329 17.89 -4.58 25.38
C SER A 329 17.09 -4.21 26.64
N SER A 330 15.88 -4.76 26.79
CA SER A 330 15.05 -4.56 27.98
C SER A 330 15.66 -5.10 29.29
N ASP A 331 16.60 -6.04 29.21
CA ASP A 331 17.26 -6.65 30.35
C ASP A 331 18.57 -5.93 30.74
N LEU A 332 18.97 -4.91 29.95
CA LEU A 332 20.18 -4.11 30.14
C LEU A 332 19.90 -2.80 30.87
N THR A 333 20.91 -2.28 31.57
CA THR A 333 20.81 -0.93 32.19
C THR A 333 20.99 0.17 31.14
N ASP A 334 20.44 1.36 31.40
CA ASP A 334 20.56 2.53 30.52
C ASP A 334 22.02 2.89 30.20
N GLU A 335 22.93 2.72 31.18
CA GLU A 335 24.38 2.94 31.00
C GLU A 335 24.97 2.01 29.96
N VAL A 336 24.65 0.73 30.03
CA VAL A 336 25.11 -0.28 29.07
C VAL A 336 24.48 -0.03 27.70
N LEU A 337 23.18 0.25 27.64
CA LEU A 337 22.50 0.56 26.38
C LEU A 337 23.10 1.78 25.68
N ALA A 338 23.47 2.82 26.42
CA ALA A 338 24.13 4.00 25.84
C ALA A 338 25.45 3.63 25.16
N VAL A 339 26.26 2.77 25.76
CA VAL A 339 27.51 2.26 25.18
C VAL A 339 27.21 1.40 23.94
N LEU A 340 26.29 0.42 24.06
CA LEU A 340 25.99 -0.50 22.96
C LEU A 340 25.39 0.20 21.74
N SER A 341 24.64 1.28 21.95
CA SER A 341 24.04 2.07 20.85
C SER A 341 25.07 2.75 19.96
N SER A 342 26.22 3.13 20.52
CA SER A 342 27.33 3.78 19.84
C SER A 342 28.44 2.83 19.37
N THR A 343 28.31 1.52 19.66
CA THR A 343 29.32 0.50 19.36
C THR A 343 28.94 -0.28 18.11
N ASP A 344 29.83 -0.38 17.13
CA ASP A 344 29.62 -1.19 15.93
C ASP A 344 29.75 -2.69 16.22
N VAL A 345 29.06 -3.51 15.43
CA VAL A 345 29.17 -4.98 15.52
C VAL A 345 30.61 -5.41 15.19
N GLY A 346 31.16 -6.31 16.00
CA GLY A 346 32.54 -6.76 15.92
C GLY A 346 33.53 -5.89 16.68
N THR A 347 33.09 -4.79 17.33
CA THR A 347 34.00 -3.87 18.03
C THR A 347 33.76 -3.84 19.53
N LEU A 348 34.76 -3.35 20.28
CA LEU A 348 34.70 -3.16 21.71
C LEU A 348 34.12 -1.77 22.04
N GLY A 349 33.08 -1.73 22.87
CA GLY A 349 32.47 -0.49 23.36
C GLY A 349 33.36 0.30 24.32
N ASP A 350 32.93 1.51 24.65
CA ASP A 350 33.65 2.34 25.62
C ASP A 350 33.62 1.70 27.00
N PRO A 351 34.78 1.69 27.72
CA PRO A 351 34.87 1.06 29.00
C PRO A 351 34.06 1.77 30.09
N ILE A 352 33.37 0.99 30.89
CA ILE A 352 32.58 1.41 32.06
C ILE A 352 33.42 1.12 33.32
N GLU A 353 33.60 2.12 34.14
CA GLU A 353 34.29 1.96 35.44
C GLU A 353 33.42 1.18 36.41
N ARG A 354 34.04 0.25 37.12
CA ARG A 354 33.38 -0.58 38.13
C ARG A 354 34.30 -0.69 39.39
N PRO A 355 33.73 -0.98 40.56
CA PRO A 355 34.54 -1.26 41.72
C PRO A 355 35.53 -2.41 41.46
N GLY A 356 36.82 -2.14 41.59
CA GLY A 356 37.90 -3.12 41.35
C GLY A 356 38.38 -3.16 39.88
N GLY A 357 38.04 -2.17 39.01
CA GLY A 357 38.57 -2.10 37.68
C GLY A 357 37.65 -1.44 36.64
N ALA A 358 37.67 -1.94 35.41
CA ALA A 358 36.81 -1.48 34.33
C ALA A 358 36.34 -2.64 33.44
N VAL A 359 35.24 -2.44 32.78
CA VAL A 359 34.60 -3.42 31.90
C VAL A 359 34.27 -2.78 30.57
N SER A 360 34.64 -3.41 29.46
CA SER A 360 34.18 -3.11 28.12
C SER A 360 33.31 -4.24 27.59
N ILE A 361 32.37 -3.91 26.72
CA ILE A 361 31.45 -4.89 26.12
C ILE A 361 31.67 -4.92 24.62
N MET A 362 31.95 -6.08 24.07
CA MET A 362 32.03 -6.32 22.63
C MET A 362 30.69 -6.76 22.11
N VAL A 363 30.21 -6.10 21.05
CA VAL A 363 28.95 -6.43 20.36
C VAL A 363 29.25 -7.45 19.26
N CYS A 364 28.90 -8.72 19.48
CA CYS A 364 29.14 -9.77 18.50
C CYS A 364 28.03 -9.84 17.42
N SER A 365 26.78 -9.66 17.81
CA SER A 365 25.68 -9.43 16.89
C SER A 365 24.64 -8.51 17.52
N ARG A 366 23.87 -7.87 16.66
CA ARG A 366 22.73 -7.04 17.03
C ARG A 366 21.59 -7.44 16.12
N GLU A 367 20.60 -8.11 16.69
CA GLU A 367 19.42 -8.54 15.97
C GLU A 367 18.20 -7.90 16.60
N ALA A 368 17.32 -7.39 15.75
CA ALA A 368 16.05 -6.91 16.23
C ALA A 368 15.19 -8.11 16.63
N SER A 369 14.75 -8.12 17.87
CA SER A 369 13.91 -9.15 18.46
C SER A 369 12.52 -8.57 18.73
N GLY A 370 11.49 -9.26 18.28
CA GLY A 370 10.11 -8.88 18.49
C GLY A 370 9.22 -9.34 17.34
N SER A 371 7.96 -9.60 17.61
CA SER A 371 6.97 -10.10 16.63
C SER A 371 6.69 -9.11 15.48
N ASP A 372 7.19 -7.89 15.58
CA ASP A 372 6.86 -6.77 14.69
C ASP A 372 7.97 -6.41 13.69
N ILE A 373 9.09 -7.14 13.69
CA ILE A 373 10.16 -6.93 12.73
C ILE A 373 9.94 -7.89 11.57
N PRO A 374 9.74 -7.35 10.35
CA PRO A 374 9.57 -8.19 9.18
C PRO A 374 10.82 -9.04 8.92
N THR A 375 10.63 -10.25 8.45
CA THR A 375 11.74 -11.08 7.96
C THR A 375 12.40 -10.46 6.73
N ARG A 376 13.63 -10.85 6.42
CA ARG A 376 14.33 -10.43 5.19
C ARG A 376 13.47 -10.66 3.95
N ASP A 377 12.85 -11.83 3.83
CA ASP A 377 11.96 -12.19 2.71
C ASP A 377 10.74 -11.26 2.64
N ALA A 378 10.16 -10.88 3.79
CA ALA A 378 9.03 -9.94 3.82
C ALA A 378 9.44 -8.53 3.38
N ILE A 379 10.66 -8.11 3.73
CA ILE A 379 11.23 -6.83 3.27
C ILE A 379 11.51 -6.88 1.77
N GLU A 380 12.14 -7.95 1.28
CA GLU A 380 12.42 -8.14 -0.15
C GLU A 380 11.13 -8.10 -0.97
N ASN A 381 10.10 -8.85 -0.58
CA ASN A 381 8.79 -8.86 -1.23
C ASN A 381 8.16 -7.46 -1.24
N ARG A 382 8.21 -6.74 -0.12
CA ARG A 382 7.68 -5.36 -0.03
C ARG A 382 8.40 -4.40 -0.97
N LEU A 383 9.73 -4.46 -1.02
CA LEU A 383 10.54 -3.63 -1.92
C LEU A 383 10.29 -3.98 -3.39
N MET A 384 10.13 -5.26 -3.70
CA MET A 384 9.76 -5.76 -5.03
C MET A 384 8.40 -5.21 -5.46
N ASP A 385 7.38 -5.36 -4.61
CA ASP A 385 6.01 -4.84 -4.86
C ASP A 385 6.04 -3.32 -5.11
N GLN A 386 6.79 -2.56 -4.33
CA GLN A 386 6.94 -1.12 -4.51
C GLN A 386 7.56 -0.76 -5.85
N GLN A 387 8.62 -1.46 -6.27
CA GLN A 387 9.27 -1.21 -7.55
C GLN A 387 8.38 -1.62 -8.73
N LEU A 388 7.66 -2.74 -8.63
CA LEU A 388 6.67 -3.18 -9.62
C LEU A 388 5.53 -2.15 -9.76
N ALA A 389 5.00 -1.66 -8.64
CA ALA A 389 3.96 -0.64 -8.66
C ALA A 389 4.42 0.67 -9.34
N GLN A 390 5.66 1.10 -9.07
CA GLN A 390 6.25 2.27 -9.75
C GLN A 390 6.46 2.02 -11.24
N ALA A 391 6.92 0.82 -11.63
CA ALA A 391 7.07 0.43 -13.03
C ALA A 391 5.71 0.41 -13.75
N SER A 392 4.70 -0.17 -13.11
CA SER A 392 3.32 -0.20 -13.59
C SER A 392 2.77 1.20 -13.86
N LYS A 393 2.88 2.11 -12.87
CA LYS A 393 2.42 3.50 -13.01
C LYS A 393 3.13 4.24 -14.16
N ARG A 394 4.45 4.04 -14.29
CA ARG A 394 5.22 4.64 -15.40
C ARG A 394 4.80 4.08 -16.75
N HIS A 395 4.67 2.76 -16.86
CA HIS A 395 4.30 2.09 -18.09
C HIS A 395 2.90 2.52 -18.58
N LEU A 396 1.91 2.52 -17.68
CA LEU A 396 0.56 2.99 -18.01
C LEU A 396 0.54 4.46 -18.47
N ARG A 397 1.29 5.33 -17.79
CA ARG A 397 1.41 6.74 -18.18
C ARG A 397 2.01 6.90 -19.58
N ASP A 398 3.04 6.10 -19.90
CA ASP A 398 3.68 6.15 -21.21
C ASP A 398 2.74 5.63 -22.30
N LEU A 399 1.97 4.56 -22.03
CA LEU A 399 0.92 4.08 -22.94
C LEU A 399 -0.19 5.12 -23.14
N ARG A 400 -0.66 5.80 -22.08
CA ARG A 400 -1.63 6.88 -22.19
C ARG A 400 -1.15 8.02 -23.10
N ARG A 401 0.15 8.38 -23.03
CA ARG A 401 0.72 9.44 -23.88
C ARG A 401 0.80 9.04 -25.35
N SER A 402 0.96 7.77 -25.63
CA SER A 402 1.02 7.25 -27.01
C SER A 402 -0.35 6.88 -27.58
N ALA A 403 -1.35 6.67 -26.72
CA ALA A 403 -2.70 6.32 -27.14
C ALA A 403 -3.45 7.54 -27.72
N THR A 404 -4.26 7.27 -28.73
CA THR A 404 -5.24 8.25 -29.24
C THR A 404 -6.54 8.08 -28.46
N VAL A 405 -6.86 9.05 -27.60
CA VAL A 405 -8.10 9.04 -26.82
C VAL A 405 -8.97 10.20 -27.25
N VAL A 406 -10.17 9.90 -27.76
CA VAL A 406 -11.16 10.89 -28.19
C VAL A 406 -12.43 10.72 -27.36
N VAL A 407 -12.71 11.64 -26.47
CA VAL A 407 -13.94 11.68 -25.66
C VAL A 407 -15.04 12.40 -26.48
N ARG A 408 -16.29 11.91 -26.41
CA ARG A 408 -17.44 12.44 -27.15
C ARG A 408 -18.57 12.85 -26.24
#